data_6341fab76b9b892a3014cf1889e517e6
#
_entry.id   6341fab76b9b892a3014cf1889e517e6
#
_cell.length_a   1.000
_cell.length_b   1.000
_cell.length_c   1.000
_cell.angle_alpha   90.00
_cell.angle_beta   90.00
_cell.angle_gamma   90.00
#
_symmetry.space_group_name_H-M   'P 1'
#
loop_
_entity.id
_entity.type
_entity.pdbx_description
1 polymer ?
#
loop_
_entity_poly.entity_id
_entity_poly.type
_entity_poly.pdbx_seq_one_letter_code
_entity_poly.pdbx_strand_id
1 'polypeptide(L)'
;MNPITMMMNADELILLALKEDITSEDITTNAVMREKKMGEVELLCKQTGVIAGLDVFARVFQLLDPDTEIEFYAKDGDRVEKGQLLGLVKGDIRVLLSGERTALNYLQRMSGIATYTREIADLLKGSKTKLLDTRKTTPNMRIFEKYAVKAGGGYNHRYNLSDGILLKDNHISAAGGVKNAIEMAKEYAPFVRKIEIETENLNMVKEAVEAGADIIMLDNMTPEEMQEAVAFIDGRAQTECSGNVTRENIEKVISVGVDYISSGALTHSAPILDLSLKNLHEI
;
A
#
# COMPACT_ATOMS: atom_id res chain seq x y z
N MET A 1 8.06 -7.81 -6.45
CA MET A 1 7.62 -8.59 -5.23
C MET A 1 8.43 -9.87 -5.15
N ASN A 2 8.63 -10.47 -3.95
CA ASN A 2 9.34 -11.76 -3.85
C ASN A 2 8.55 -12.87 -4.58
N PRO A 3 9.18 -13.73 -5.42
CA PRO A 3 8.48 -14.75 -6.21
C PRO A 3 7.66 -15.75 -5.38
N ILE A 4 8.14 -16.14 -4.19
CA ILE A 4 7.39 -17.04 -3.29
C ILE A 4 6.13 -16.35 -2.76
N THR A 5 6.25 -15.09 -2.35
CA THR A 5 5.11 -14.30 -1.89
C THR A 5 4.09 -14.10 -3.03
N MET A 6 4.55 -13.86 -4.27
CA MET A 6 3.71 -13.77 -5.46
C MET A 6 2.89 -15.05 -5.63
N MET A 7 3.58 -16.18 -5.74
CA MET A 7 2.94 -17.48 -5.96
C MET A 7 1.96 -17.88 -4.83
N MET A 8 2.35 -17.68 -3.57
CA MET A 8 1.56 -18.15 -2.43
C MET A 8 0.37 -17.24 -2.05
N ASN A 9 0.46 -15.94 -2.34
CA ASN A 9 -0.51 -14.98 -1.81
C ASN A 9 -1.12 -14.05 -2.87
N ALA A 10 -0.51 -13.89 -4.04
CA ALA A 10 -0.99 -12.98 -5.08
C ALA A 10 -1.64 -13.71 -6.26
N ASP A 11 -1.11 -14.86 -6.68
CA ASP A 11 -1.60 -15.59 -7.87
C ASP A 11 -3.09 -15.92 -7.79
N GLU A 12 -3.58 -16.37 -6.63
CA GLU A 12 -5.00 -16.68 -6.45
C GLU A 12 -5.88 -15.43 -6.65
N LEU A 13 -5.46 -14.29 -6.12
CA LEU A 13 -6.18 -13.02 -6.28
C LEU A 13 -6.16 -12.52 -7.72
N ILE A 14 -5.03 -12.67 -8.42
CA ILE A 14 -4.91 -12.33 -9.85
C ILE A 14 -5.80 -13.23 -10.69
N LEU A 15 -5.81 -14.54 -10.41
CA LEU A 15 -6.68 -15.49 -11.09
C LEU A 15 -8.17 -15.20 -10.87
N LEU A 16 -8.55 -14.75 -9.67
CA LEU A 16 -9.92 -14.30 -9.39
C LEU A 16 -10.29 -13.07 -10.22
N ALA A 17 -9.39 -12.09 -10.33
CA ALA A 17 -9.60 -10.90 -11.16
C ALA A 17 -9.68 -11.24 -12.66
N LEU A 18 -8.84 -12.17 -13.14
CA LEU A 18 -8.96 -12.68 -14.52
C LEU A 18 -10.27 -13.40 -14.76
N LYS A 19 -10.76 -14.21 -13.80
CA LYS A 19 -12.04 -14.89 -13.90
C LYS A 19 -13.24 -13.94 -13.85
N GLU A 20 -13.12 -12.80 -13.15
CA GLU A 20 -14.15 -11.76 -13.16
C GLU A 20 -14.31 -11.15 -14.54
N ASP A 21 -13.20 -10.91 -15.26
CA ASP A 21 -13.19 -10.29 -16.59
C ASP A 21 -13.46 -11.32 -17.71
N ILE A 22 -13.00 -12.58 -17.54
CA ILE A 22 -13.14 -13.66 -18.52
C ILE A 22 -13.94 -14.80 -17.89
N THR A 23 -15.29 -14.69 -17.92
CA THR A 23 -16.17 -15.69 -17.30
C THR A 23 -16.32 -16.96 -18.15
N SER A 24 -16.45 -16.83 -19.47
CA SER A 24 -16.58 -17.92 -20.43
C SER A 24 -15.64 -17.77 -21.61
N GLU A 25 -15.57 -16.58 -22.20
CA GLU A 25 -14.71 -16.27 -23.33
C GLU A 25 -14.51 -14.75 -23.48
N ASP A 26 -13.44 -14.34 -24.21
CA ASP A 26 -13.30 -13.01 -24.77
C ASP A 26 -13.88 -13.00 -26.19
N ILE A 27 -15.15 -12.63 -26.29
CA ILE A 27 -15.92 -12.63 -27.55
C ILE A 27 -15.25 -11.78 -28.62
N THR A 28 -14.73 -10.60 -28.22
CA THR A 28 -14.11 -9.65 -29.16
C THR A 28 -12.82 -10.22 -29.73
N THR A 29 -11.95 -10.71 -28.88
CA THR A 29 -10.69 -11.33 -29.31
C THR A 29 -10.95 -12.58 -30.16
N ASN A 30 -11.86 -13.46 -29.74
CA ASN A 30 -12.19 -14.68 -30.49
C ASN A 30 -12.80 -14.38 -31.86
N ALA A 31 -13.56 -13.28 -32.00
CA ALA A 31 -14.13 -12.88 -33.28
C ALA A 31 -13.07 -12.45 -34.30
N VAL A 32 -12.00 -11.82 -33.88
CA VAL A 32 -10.97 -11.24 -34.78
C VAL A 32 -9.69 -12.08 -34.87
N MET A 33 -9.37 -12.87 -33.83
CA MET A 33 -8.14 -13.66 -33.73
C MET A 33 -8.47 -15.16 -33.67
N ARG A 34 -8.75 -15.76 -34.83
CA ARG A 34 -9.16 -17.20 -34.95
C ARG A 34 -7.98 -18.16 -34.79
N GLU A 35 -6.78 -17.71 -35.05
CA GLU A 35 -5.56 -18.51 -35.00
C GLU A 35 -4.52 -17.87 -34.08
N LYS A 36 -3.59 -18.68 -33.56
CA LYS A 36 -2.46 -18.18 -32.76
C LYS A 36 -1.57 -17.34 -33.65
N LYS A 37 -1.34 -16.10 -33.24
CA LYS A 37 -0.36 -15.18 -33.83
C LYS A 37 0.44 -14.53 -32.74
N MET A 38 1.74 -14.45 -32.94
CA MET A 38 2.64 -13.75 -32.03
C MET A 38 2.61 -12.25 -32.31
N GLY A 39 2.61 -11.46 -31.27
CA GLY A 39 2.63 -10.01 -31.37
C GLY A 39 3.40 -9.35 -30.22
N GLU A 40 3.65 -8.07 -30.40
CA GLU A 40 4.30 -7.20 -29.44
C GLU A 40 3.42 -5.98 -29.17
N VAL A 41 3.36 -5.54 -27.92
CA VAL A 41 2.63 -4.34 -27.49
C VAL A 41 3.48 -3.51 -26.54
N GLU A 42 3.39 -2.18 -26.65
CA GLU A 42 4.13 -1.21 -25.86
C GLU A 42 3.35 -0.80 -24.59
N LEU A 43 4.02 -0.84 -23.42
CA LEU A 43 3.51 -0.26 -22.18
C LEU A 43 3.96 1.21 -22.09
N LEU A 44 2.99 2.13 -22.15
CA LEU A 44 3.23 3.57 -22.20
C LEU A 44 2.68 4.29 -20.97
N CYS A 45 3.47 5.22 -20.43
CA CYS A 45 3.07 6.15 -19.40
C CYS A 45 2.26 7.33 -19.98
N LYS A 46 1.08 7.60 -19.43
CA LYS A 46 0.21 8.71 -19.89
C LYS A 46 0.21 9.90 -18.93
N GLN A 47 0.78 9.72 -17.74
CA GLN A 47 0.82 10.71 -16.68
C GLN A 47 2.12 10.56 -15.89
N THR A 48 2.78 11.67 -15.52
CA THR A 48 3.97 11.65 -14.65
C THR A 48 3.63 11.11 -13.27
N GLY A 49 4.45 10.19 -12.74
CA GLY A 49 4.23 9.58 -11.42
C GLY A 49 5.35 8.64 -10.99
N VAL A 50 5.03 7.70 -10.11
CA VAL A 50 5.93 6.64 -9.64
C VAL A 50 5.33 5.28 -10.02
N ILE A 51 6.12 4.49 -10.76
CA ILE A 51 5.67 3.16 -11.17
C ILE A 51 5.77 2.16 -10.02
N ALA A 52 4.77 1.28 -9.88
CA ALA A 52 4.78 0.18 -8.91
C ALA A 52 3.87 -0.96 -9.37
N GLY A 53 4.36 -2.19 -9.26
CA GLY A 53 3.59 -3.39 -9.58
C GLY A 53 3.94 -4.01 -10.93
N LEU A 54 5.11 -3.75 -11.46
CA LEU A 54 5.58 -4.33 -12.74
C LEU A 54 5.58 -5.87 -12.71
N ASP A 55 6.02 -6.48 -11.60
CA ASP A 55 5.96 -7.95 -11.45
C ASP A 55 4.52 -8.48 -11.44
N VAL A 56 3.58 -7.73 -10.85
CA VAL A 56 2.15 -8.11 -10.83
C VAL A 56 1.55 -7.99 -12.23
N PHE A 57 1.86 -6.92 -12.94
CA PHE A 57 1.48 -6.73 -14.34
C PHE A 57 1.97 -7.89 -15.22
N ALA A 58 3.25 -8.25 -15.12
CA ALA A 58 3.82 -9.38 -15.85
C ALA A 58 3.13 -10.69 -15.48
N ARG A 59 2.85 -10.89 -14.19
CA ARG A 59 2.25 -12.12 -13.69
C ARG A 59 0.85 -12.38 -14.24
N VAL A 60 0.07 -11.35 -14.51
CA VAL A 60 -1.26 -11.46 -15.16
C VAL A 60 -1.13 -12.19 -16.49
N PHE A 61 -0.20 -11.79 -17.36
CA PHE A 61 0.02 -12.43 -18.66
C PHE A 61 0.60 -13.84 -18.52
N GLN A 62 1.58 -14.03 -17.63
CA GLN A 62 2.21 -15.33 -17.38
C GLN A 62 1.26 -16.37 -16.80
N LEU A 63 0.18 -15.96 -16.10
CA LEU A 63 -0.87 -16.87 -15.63
C LEU A 63 -1.82 -17.28 -16.76
N LEU A 64 -1.93 -16.49 -17.84
CA LEU A 64 -2.69 -16.84 -19.03
C LEU A 64 -1.86 -17.69 -20.01
N ASP A 65 -0.58 -17.32 -20.21
CA ASP A 65 0.39 -18.05 -21.03
C ASP A 65 1.80 -17.85 -20.44
N PRO A 66 2.43 -18.91 -19.89
CA PRO A 66 3.76 -18.83 -19.28
C PRO A 66 4.87 -18.47 -20.29
N ASP A 67 4.63 -18.61 -21.60
CA ASP A 67 5.58 -18.26 -22.66
C ASP A 67 5.57 -16.77 -23.01
N THR A 68 4.70 -15.97 -22.36
CA THR A 68 4.68 -14.50 -22.55
C THR A 68 5.97 -13.87 -22.01
N GLU A 69 6.68 -13.15 -22.88
CA GLU A 69 7.91 -12.44 -22.55
C GLU A 69 7.63 -10.97 -22.27
N ILE A 70 8.22 -10.42 -21.19
CA ILE A 70 8.06 -9.01 -20.82
C ILE A 70 9.45 -8.41 -20.57
N GLU A 71 9.74 -7.30 -21.25
CA GLU A 71 10.93 -6.50 -21.04
C GLU A 71 10.54 -5.15 -20.45
N PHE A 72 11.07 -4.81 -19.28
CA PHE A 72 10.82 -3.52 -18.63
C PHE A 72 12.03 -2.58 -18.75
N TYR A 73 11.76 -1.30 -19.02
CA TYR A 73 12.74 -0.20 -19.09
C TYR A 73 12.70 0.69 -17.83
N ALA A 74 11.86 0.34 -16.86
CA ALA A 74 11.75 0.97 -15.55
C ALA A 74 11.65 -0.12 -14.47
N LYS A 75 11.84 0.25 -13.23
CA LYS A 75 11.66 -0.62 -12.05
C LYS A 75 10.73 0.03 -11.04
N ASP A 76 10.12 -0.79 -10.18
CA ASP A 76 9.24 -0.31 -9.13
C ASP A 76 9.95 0.72 -8.23
N GLY A 77 9.27 1.86 -8.00
CA GLY A 77 9.80 3.01 -7.27
C GLY A 77 10.44 4.09 -8.15
N ASP A 78 10.67 3.84 -9.43
CA ASP A 78 11.17 4.86 -10.34
C ASP A 78 10.11 5.92 -10.63
N ARG A 79 10.56 7.17 -10.75
CA ARG A 79 9.74 8.25 -11.31
C ARG A 79 9.69 8.08 -12.82
N VAL A 80 8.50 8.16 -13.38
CA VAL A 80 8.23 8.02 -14.81
C VAL A 80 7.51 9.24 -15.34
N GLU A 81 7.73 9.57 -16.61
CA GLU A 81 7.20 10.77 -17.24
C GLU A 81 6.12 10.44 -18.29
N LYS A 82 5.22 11.38 -18.52
CA LYS A 82 4.22 11.27 -19.59
C LYS A 82 4.88 11.04 -20.94
N GLY A 83 4.44 10.01 -21.66
CA GLY A 83 4.97 9.61 -22.98
C GLY A 83 6.15 8.63 -22.92
N GLN A 84 6.64 8.29 -21.73
CA GLN A 84 7.73 7.34 -21.55
C GLN A 84 7.28 5.91 -21.91
N LEU A 85 8.11 5.20 -22.69
CA LEU A 85 8.01 3.76 -22.91
C LEU A 85 8.56 3.04 -21.68
N LEU A 86 7.71 2.23 -21.04
CA LEU A 86 8.04 1.53 -19.79
C LEU A 86 8.43 0.07 -20.02
N GLY A 87 8.05 -0.51 -21.15
CA GLY A 87 8.38 -1.88 -21.49
C GLY A 87 7.63 -2.38 -22.71
N LEU A 88 7.96 -3.62 -23.11
CA LEU A 88 7.36 -4.38 -24.20
C LEU A 88 6.79 -5.69 -23.66
N VAL A 89 5.65 -6.11 -24.17
CA VAL A 89 5.04 -7.42 -23.88
C VAL A 89 4.91 -8.18 -25.20
N LYS A 90 5.48 -9.40 -25.27
CA LYS A 90 5.49 -10.26 -26.45
C LYS A 90 4.80 -11.59 -26.13
N GLY A 91 3.90 -12.03 -26.98
CA GLY A 91 3.18 -13.29 -26.78
C GLY A 91 2.08 -13.51 -27.79
N ASP A 92 1.25 -14.53 -27.55
CA ASP A 92 0.03 -14.74 -28.32
C ASP A 92 -0.87 -13.50 -28.23
N ILE A 93 -1.22 -12.89 -29.36
CA ILE A 93 -2.05 -11.69 -29.42
C ILE A 93 -3.35 -11.85 -28.63
N ARG A 94 -3.93 -13.06 -28.59
CA ARG A 94 -5.14 -13.35 -27.81
C ARG A 94 -4.90 -13.16 -26.31
N VAL A 95 -3.75 -13.62 -25.83
CA VAL A 95 -3.33 -13.44 -24.42
C VAL A 95 -3.09 -11.97 -24.11
N LEU A 96 -2.40 -11.25 -25.01
CA LEU A 96 -2.13 -9.82 -24.86
C LEU A 96 -3.43 -9.01 -24.75
N LEU A 97 -4.41 -9.28 -25.62
CA LEU A 97 -5.69 -8.59 -25.64
C LEU A 97 -6.55 -8.92 -24.41
N SER A 98 -6.67 -10.22 -24.06
CA SER A 98 -7.52 -10.65 -22.96
C SER A 98 -6.94 -10.30 -21.58
N GLY A 99 -5.62 -10.22 -21.43
CA GLY A 99 -4.96 -9.88 -20.17
C GLY A 99 -4.80 -8.38 -19.91
N GLU A 100 -4.89 -7.55 -20.95
CA GLU A 100 -4.58 -6.11 -20.92
C GLU A 100 -5.27 -5.38 -19.77
N ARG A 101 -6.61 -5.51 -19.67
CA ARG A 101 -7.39 -4.72 -18.72
C ARG A 101 -7.05 -5.06 -17.29
N THR A 102 -7.01 -6.34 -16.95
CA THR A 102 -6.66 -6.82 -15.61
C THR A 102 -5.23 -6.39 -15.24
N ALA A 103 -4.26 -6.55 -16.15
CA ALA A 103 -2.87 -6.14 -15.91
C ALA A 103 -2.74 -4.64 -15.66
N LEU A 104 -3.40 -3.81 -16.50
CA LEU A 104 -3.41 -2.36 -16.34
C LEU A 104 -4.11 -1.92 -15.05
N ASN A 105 -5.22 -2.55 -14.67
CA ASN A 105 -5.93 -2.19 -13.44
C ASN A 105 -5.04 -2.33 -12.20
N TYR A 106 -4.29 -3.43 -12.08
CA TYR A 106 -3.31 -3.60 -11.00
C TYR A 106 -2.20 -2.56 -11.07
N LEU A 107 -1.56 -2.40 -12.24
CA LEU A 107 -0.42 -1.51 -12.39
C LEU A 107 -0.79 -0.04 -12.16
N GLN A 108 -1.93 0.40 -12.70
CA GLN A 108 -2.47 1.77 -12.53
C GLN A 108 -2.79 2.06 -11.06
N ARG A 109 -3.46 1.12 -10.36
CA ARG A 109 -3.81 1.25 -8.94
C ARG A 109 -2.56 1.33 -8.08
N MET A 110 -1.65 0.38 -8.25
CA MET A 110 -0.41 0.32 -7.47
C MET A 110 0.49 1.54 -7.71
N SER A 111 0.64 1.96 -8.97
CA SER A 111 1.43 3.15 -9.33
C SER A 111 0.80 4.43 -8.80
N GLY A 112 -0.53 4.52 -8.79
CA GLY A 112 -1.23 5.66 -8.18
C GLY A 112 -0.96 5.78 -6.68
N ILE A 113 -1.03 4.67 -5.96
CA ILE A 113 -0.68 4.60 -4.52
C ILE A 113 0.78 4.99 -4.29
N ALA A 114 1.71 4.45 -5.09
CA ALA A 114 3.13 4.78 -4.99
C ALA A 114 3.40 6.26 -5.28
N THR A 115 2.72 6.84 -6.26
CA THR A 115 2.81 8.26 -6.60
C THR A 115 2.34 9.13 -5.45
N TYR A 116 1.14 8.89 -4.93
CA TYR A 116 0.58 9.65 -3.81
C TYR A 116 1.42 9.50 -2.53
N THR A 117 1.91 8.28 -2.26
CA THR A 117 2.82 8.04 -1.13
C THR A 117 4.12 8.82 -1.28
N ARG A 118 4.72 8.86 -2.49
CA ARG A 118 5.95 9.60 -2.77
C ARG A 118 5.76 11.09 -2.54
N GLU A 119 4.65 11.67 -2.98
CA GLU A 119 4.35 13.08 -2.78
C GLU A 119 4.33 13.45 -1.29
N ILE A 120 3.74 12.62 -0.44
CA ILE A 120 3.70 12.85 1.01
C ILE A 120 5.05 12.56 1.66
N ALA A 121 5.70 11.45 1.30
CA ALA A 121 7.01 11.07 1.84
C ALA A 121 8.10 12.12 1.53
N ASP A 122 8.01 12.79 0.37
CA ASP A 122 8.94 13.86 0.02
C ASP A 122 8.81 15.09 0.93
N LEU A 123 7.62 15.37 1.47
CA LEU A 123 7.41 16.44 2.47
C LEU A 123 8.04 16.11 3.81
N LEU A 124 8.24 14.82 4.13
CA LEU A 124 8.88 14.37 5.38
C LEU A 124 10.41 14.34 5.29
N LYS A 125 11.00 14.62 4.13
CA LYS A 125 12.47 14.61 3.97
C LYS A 125 13.15 15.59 4.94
N GLY A 126 14.17 15.09 5.63
CA GLY A 126 14.90 15.88 6.63
C GLY A 126 14.31 15.80 8.04
N SER A 127 13.12 15.22 8.23
CA SER A 127 12.57 14.88 9.55
C SER A 127 12.93 13.43 9.94
N LYS A 128 12.79 13.12 11.25
CA LYS A 128 12.89 11.72 11.73
C LYS A 128 11.65 10.89 11.46
N THR A 129 10.54 11.55 11.14
CA THR A 129 9.20 10.97 11.07
C THR A 129 9.04 10.08 9.85
N LYS A 130 8.47 8.89 10.04
CA LYS A 130 8.20 7.92 8.97
C LYS A 130 6.71 7.87 8.64
N LEU A 131 6.39 7.86 7.35
CA LEU A 131 5.03 7.72 6.85
C LEU A 131 4.61 6.24 6.82
N LEU A 132 3.48 5.91 7.45
CA LEU A 132 2.92 4.57 7.49
C LEU A 132 1.60 4.50 6.72
N ASP A 133 1.33 3.33 6.15
CA ASP A 133 -0.02 2.95 5.72
C ASP A 133 -0.89 2.53 6.91
N THR A 134 -2.08 2.00 6.62
CA THR A 134 -3.00 1.45 7.61
C THR A 134 -3.63 0.13 7.11
N ARG A 135 -4.62 -0.39 7.83
CA ARG A 135 -5.48 -1.49 7.36
C ARG A 135 -6.70 -1.02 6.55
N LYS A 136 -6.83 0.27 6.27
CA LYS A 136 -7.89 0.86 5.42
C LYS A 136 -7.58 0.62 3.95
N THR A 137 -7.42 -0.64 3.55
CA THR A 137 -7.13 -1.08 2.19
C THR A 137 -8.39 -1.60 1.52
N THR A 138 -8.41 -1.60 0.19
CA THR A 138 -9.45 -2.28 -0.59
C THR A 138 -9.47 -3.77 -0.23
N PRO A 139 -10.64 -4.38 0.03
CA PRO A 139 -10.72 -5.82 0.28
C PRO A 139 -9.99 -6.63 -0.79
N ASN A 140 -9.23 -7.64 -0.35
CA ASN A 140 -8.37 -8.51 -1.16
C ASN A 140 -7.19 -7.83 -1.88
N MET A 141 -7.09 -6.49 -1.84
CA MET A 141 -5.98 -5.75 -2.48
C MET A 141 -4.82 -5.43 -1.53
N ARG A 142 -4.89 -5.81 -0.25
CA ARG A 142 -3.93 -5.37 0.77
C ARG A 142 -2.47 -5.67 0.44
N ILE A 143 -2.19 -6.85 -0.11
CA ILE A 143 -0.83 -7.26 -0.47
C ILE A 143 -0.24 -6.33 -1.55
N PHE A 144 -1.04 -5.93 -2.51
CA PHE A 144 -0.64 -5.05 -3.61
C PHE A 144 -0.52 -3.60 -3.14
N GLU A 145 -1.51 -3.11 -2.38
CA GLU A 145 -1.55 -1.72 -1.91
C GLU A 145 -0.42 -1.42 -0.90
N LYS A 146 -0.15 -2.33 0.05
CA LYS A 146 0.96 -2.17 1.00
C LYS A 146 2.33 -2.28 0.32
N TYR A 147 2.47 -3.11 -0.70
CA TYR A 147 3.67 -3.14 -1.54
C TYR A 147 3.88 -1.79 -2.25
N ALA A 148 2.81 -1.23 -2.84
CA ALA A 148 2.86 0.04 -3.54
C ALA A 148 3.24 1.21 -2.62
N VAL A 149 2.77 1.23 -1.37
CA VAL A 149 3.19 2.22 -0.36
C VAL A 149 4.71 2.15 -0.14
N LYS A 150 5.29 0.96 -0.04
CA LYS A 150 6.75 0.81 0.09
C LYS A 150 7.50 1.28 -1.15
N ALA A 151 7.01 0.95 -2.34
CA ALA A 151 7.59 1.43 -3.60
C ALA A 151 7.56 2.97 -3.70
N GLY A 152 6.51 3.60 -3.15
CA GLY A 152 6.38 5.05 -3.03
C GLY A 152 7.31 5.70 -2.01
N GLY A 153 8.00 4.91 -1.16
CA GLY A 153 8.91 5.40 -0.12
C GLY A 153 8.28 5.52 1.27
N GLY A 154 7.06 5.03 1.46
CA GLY A 154 6.42 4.86 2.76
C GLY A 154 6.85 3.56 3.45
N TYR A 155 6.30 3.34 4.63
CA TYR A 155 6.50 2.14 5.45
C TYR A 155 5.16 1.47 5.71
N ASN A 156 5.17 0.19 6.10
CA ASN A 156 3.95 -0.52 6.42
C ASN A 156 3.71 -0.52 7.94
N HIS A 157 2.49 -0.20 8.34
CA HIS A 157 1.92 -0.56 9.63
C HIS A 157 1.56 -2.07 9.63
N ARG A 158 1.12 -2.62 10.77
CA ARG A 158 0.73 -4.05 10.87
C ARG A 158 -0.12 -4.48 9.67
N TYR A 159 0.19 -5.67 9.14
CA TYR A 159 -0.47 -6.20 7.96
C TYR A 159 -1.90 -6.65 8.24
N ASN A 160 -2.09 -7.35 9.38
CA ASN A 160 -3.39 -7.90 9.79
C ASN A 160 -3.53 -7.91 11.32
N LEU A 161 -4.57 -8.57 11.83
CA LEU A 161 -4.85 -8.64 13.27
C LEU A 161 -3.87 -9.55 14.03
N SER A 162 -3.17 -10.45 13.34
CA SER A 162 -2.19 -11.37 13.95
C SER A 162 -0.78 -10.80 14.01
N ASP A 163 -0.51 -9.66 13.36
CA ASP A 163 0.83 -9.12 13.18
C ASP A 163 1.33 -8.33 14.40
N GLY A 164 0.45 -7.55 15.01
CA GLY A 164 0.74 -6.75 16.21
C GLY A 164 -0.52 -6.36 16.97
N ILE A 165 -0.36 -6.03 18.24
CA ILE A 165 -1.46 -5.54 19.08
C ILE A 165 -1.63 -4.04 18.86
N LEU A 166 -2.87 -3.62 18.62
CA LEU A 166 -3.29 -2.22 18.64
C LEU A 166 -4.60 -2.13 19.42
N LEU A 167 -4.49 -1.55 20.60
CA LEU A 167 -5.62 -1.30 21.49
C LEU A 167 -6.32 -0.01 21.07
N LYS A 168 -7.59 -0.11 20.74
CA LYS A 168 -8.45 0.99 20.30
C LYS A 168 -9.48 1.33 21.35
N ASP A 169 -10.21 2.43 21.15
CA ASP A 169 -11.30 2.92 22.01
C ASP A 169 -12.21 1.80 22.57
N ASN A 170 -12.72 0.96 21.69
CA ASN A 170 -13.59 -0.16 22.08
C ASN A 170 -12.87 -1.25 22.88
N HIS A 171 -11.57 -1.50 22.60
CA HIS A 171 -10.77 -2.44 23.39
C HIS A 171 -10.51 -1.88 24.80
N ILE A 172 -10.18 -0.60 24.90
CA ILE A 172 -9.93 0.10 26.16
C ILE A 172 -11.20 0.10 27.02
N SER A 173 -12.34 0.42 26.40
CA SER A 173 -13.64 0.39 27.07
C SER A 173 -13.99 -1.02 27.58
N ALA A 174 -13.82 -2.04 26.73
CA ALA A 174 -14.10 -3.43 27.10
C ALA A 174 -13.20 -3.96 28.21
N ALA A 175 -11.94 -3.50 28.29
CA ALA A 175 -10.99 -3.86 29.33
C ALA A 175 -11.18 -3.08 30.65
N GLY A 176 -12.01 -2.03 30.65
CA GLY A 176 -12.24 -1.18 31.82
C GLY A 176 -11.17 -0.10 32.05
N GLY A 177 -10.44 0.31 30.99
CA GLY A 177 -9.48 1.41 31.00
C GLY A 177 -8.14 1.10 30.36
N VAL A 178 -7.34 2.15 30.17
CA VAL A 178 -6.03 2.10 29.46
C VAL A 178 -5.07 1.13 30.13
N LYS A 179 -4.87 1.26 31.44
CA LYS A 179 -3.94 0.42 32.19
C LYS A 179 -4.31 -1.05 32.10
N ASN A 180 -5.59 -1.38 32.36
CA ASN A 180 -6.07 -2.76 32.30
C ASN A 180 -5.90 -3.36 30.89
N ALA A 181 -6.20 -2.61 29.84
CA ALA A 181 -6.06 -3.05 28.47
C ALA A 181 -4.60 -3.43 28.13
N ILE A 182 -3.64 -2.60 28.56
CA ILE A 182 -2.21 -2.86 28.34
C ILE A 182 -1.73 -4.06 29.16
N GLU A 183 -2.14 -4.18 30.45
CA GLU A 183 -1.76 -5.30 31.30
C GLU A 183 -2.28 -6.64 30.73
N MET A 184 -3.57 -6.69 30.36
CA MET A 184 -4.15 -7.88 29.69
C MET A 184 -3.44 -8.21 28.38
N ALA A 185 -3.07 -7.20 27.57
CA ALA A 185 -2.35 -7.40 26.36
C ALA A 185 -0.93 -7.96 26.58
N LYS A 186 -0.24 -7.49 27.63
CA LYS A 186 1.09 -8.00 28.03
C LYS A 186 1.04 -9.44 28.50
N GLU A 187 0.00 -9.82 29.24
CA GLU A 187 -0.19 -11.20 29.70
C GLU A 187 -0.47 -12.16 28.54
N TYR A 188 -1.24 -11.72 27.55
CA TYR A 188 -1.64 -12.56 26.40
C TYR A 188 -0.61 -12.60 25.29
N ALA A 189 0.11 -11.50 25.02
CA ALA A 189 0.98 -11.38 23.87
C ALA A 189 2.29 -12.17 24.04
N PRO A 190 2.80 -12.81 22.96
CA PRO A 190 4.19 -13.26 22.95
C PRO A 190 5.14 -12.08 23.17
N PHE A 191 6.21 -12.27 23.93
CA PHE A 191 7.16 -11.23 24.33
C PHE A 191 7.74 -10.40 23.16
N VAL A 192 7.76 -10.96 21.93
CA VAL A 192 8.26 -10.30 20.71
C VAL A 192 7.27 -9.32 20.09
N ARG A 193 5.99 -9.29 20.55
CA ARG A 193 4.96 -8.42 20.00
C ARG A 193 4.95 -7.08 20.71
N LYS A 194 5.02 -6.00 19.94
CA LYS A 194 4.78 -4.66 20.45
C LYS A 194 3.30 -4.44 20.74
N ILE A 195 3.05 -3.65 21.79
CA ILE A 195 1.73 -3.21 22.17
C ILE A 195 1.62 -1.72 21.84
N GLU A 196 0.72 -1.43 20.93
CA GLU A 196 0.33 -0.09 20.54
C GLU A 196 -1.05 0.24 21.11
N ILE A 197 -1.25 1.50 21.51
CA ILE A 197 -2.53 1.98 22.05
C ILE A 197 -2.90 3.34 21.45
N GLU A 198 -4.16 3.50 21.05
CA GLU A 198 -4.76 4.77 20.66
C GLU A 198 -5.12 5.58 21.91
N THR A 199 -4.72 6.86 21.91
CA THR A 199 -5.00 7.81 23.00
C THR A 199 -5.57 9.10 22.42
N GLU A 200 -6.64 9.62 23.03
CA GLU A 200 -7.37 10.80 22.58
C GLU A 200 -7.12 12.04 23.47
N ASN A 201 -6.38 11.88 24.55
CA ASN A 201 -6.06 12.96 25.47
C ASN A 201 -4.84 12.65 26.35
N LEU A 202 -4.29 13.70 26.98
CA LEU A 202 -3.08 13.62 27.82
C LEU A 202 -3.20 12.67 29.03
N ASN A 203 -4.38 12.49 29.58
CA ASN A 203 -4.55 11.55 30.71
C ASN A 203 -4.34 10.12 30.25
N MET A 204 -4.94 9.73 29.10
CA MET A 204 -4.71 8.42 28.51
C MET A 204 -3.24 8.20 28.14
N VAL A 205 -2.55 9.25 27.62
CA VAL A 205 -1.10 9.19 27.32
C VAL A 205 -0.31 8.88 28.60
N LYS A 206 -0.60 9.56 29.70
CA LYS A 206 0.07 9.34 31.00
C LYS A 206 -0.12 7.90 31.48
N GLU A 207 -1.37 7.41 31.49
CA GLU A 207 -1.68 6.03 31.87
C GLU A 207 -0.97 5.01 30.94
N ALA A 208 -0.93 5.26 29.63
CA ALA A 208 -0.27 4.39 28.68
C ALA A 208 1.24 4.29 28.89
N VAL A 209 1.88 5.41 29.19
CA VAL A 209 3.32 5.47 29.54
C VAL A 209 3.60 4.72 30.84
N GLU A 210 2.79 4.95 31.88
CA GLU A 210 2.96 4.29 33.19
C GLU A 210 2.70 2.77 33.09
N ALA A 211 1.75 2.36 32.27
CA ALA A 211 1.49 0.95 32.00
C ALA A 211 2.51 0.32 31.05
N GLY A 212 3.40 1.12 30.43
CA GLY A 212 4.51 0.66 29.59
C GLY A 212 4.04 0.11 28.23
N ALA A 213 3.23 0.89 27.50
CA ALA A 213 2.98 0.66 26.08
C ALA A 213 4.27 0.87 25.26
N ASP A 214 4.44 0.09 24.19
CA ASP A 214 5.60 0.23 23.29
C ASP A 214 5.43 1.37 22.30
N ILE A 215 4.18 1.60 21.84
CA ILE A 215 3.82 2.64 20.89
C ILE A 215 2.56 3.34 21.41
N ILE A 216 2.56 4.66 21.41
CA ILE A 216 1.42 5.50 21.79
C ILE A 216 0.98 6.29 20.58
N MET A 217 -0.21 5.98 20.08
CA MET A 217 -0.84 6.70 18.97
C MET A 217 -1.66 7.86 19.52
N LEU A 218 -1.36 9.06 19.05
CA LEU A 218 -2.05 10.31 19.34
C LEU A 218 -3.14 10.49 18.27
N ASP A 219 -4.38 10.09 18.61
CA ASP A 219 -5.49 10.06 17.64
C ASP A 219 -6.35 11.31 17.77
N ASN A 220 -6.49 12.06 16.67
CA ASN A 220 -7.31 13.28 16.56
C ASN A 220 -6.99 14.38 17.59
N MET A 221 -5.77 14.43 18.14
CA MET A 221 -5.31 15.48 19.04
C MET A 221 -4.85 16.72 18.26
N THR A 222 -4.94 17.89 18.86
CA THR A 222 -4.37 19.12 18.29
C THR A 222 -2.85 19.08 18.27
N PRO A 223 -2.17 19.86 17.41
CA PRO A 223 -0.71 19.93 17.40
C PRO A 223 -0.11 20.31 18.75
N GLU A 224 -0.75 21.20 19.50
CA GLU A 224 -0.34 21.66 20.83
C GLU A 224 -0.42 20.51 21.86
N GLU A 225 -1.54 19.77 21.88
CA GLU A 225 -1.71 18.59 22.75
C GLU A 225 -0.73 17.48 22.39
N MET A 226 -0.48 17.26 21.11
CA MET A 226 0.51 16.29 20.64
C MET A 226 1.94 16.68 21.08
N GLN A 227 2.31 17.96 21.03
CA GLN A 227 3.61 18.44 21.50
C GLN A 227 3.78 18.19 23.01
N GLU A 228 2.74 18.45 23.81
CA GLU A 228 2.76 18.16 25.25
C GLU A 228 2.86 16.64 25.50
N ALA A 229 2.13 15.83 24.73
CA ALA A 229 2.20 14.38 24.82
C ALA A 229 3.58 13.84 24.48
N VAL A 230 4.20 14.29 23.38
CA VAL A 230 5.55 13.88 22.96
C VAL A 230 6.59 14.27 24.01
N ALA A 231 6.50 15.49 24.56
CA ALA A 231 7.37 15.94 25.64
C ALA A 231 7.20 15.09 26.91
N PHE A 232 5.96 14.71 27.28
CA PHE A 232 5.71 13.85 28.42
C PHE A 232 6.21 12.42 28.20
N ILE A 233 6.00 11.86 27.00
CA ILE A 233 6.48 10.50 26.65
C ILE A 233 8.01 10.42 26.75
N ASP A 234 8.73 11.45 26.33
CA ASP A 234 10.19 11.61 26.48
C ASP A 234 10.98 10.33 26.12
N GLY A 235 10.67 9.72 24.97
CA GLY A 235 11.33 8.52 24.46
C GLY A 235 11.04 7.21 25.21
N ARG A 236 10.13 7.21 26.20
CA ARG A 236 9.71 5.98 26.92
C ARG A 236 8.85 5.04 26.07
N ALA A 237 8.21 5.56 25.04
CA ALA A 237 7.48 4.83 24.00
C ALA A 237 7.72 5.48 22.65
N GLN A 238 7.51 4.75 21.56
CA GLN A 238 7.44 5.34 20.22
C GLN A 238 6.12 6.10 20.07
N THR A 239 6.15 7.15 19.27
CA THR A 239 5.00 8.04 19.08
C THR A 239 4.47 7.94 17.66
N GLU A 240 3.15 7.80 17.51
CA GLU A 240 2.47 7.83 16.22
C GLU A 240 1.39 8.93 16.24
N CYS A 241 1.29 9.71 15.15
CA CYS A 241 0.15 10.58 14.91
C CYS A 241 -0.78 9.92 13.90
N SER A 242 -2.07 9.86 14.23
CA SER A 242 -3.15 9.36 13.38
C SER A 242 -4.30 10.35 13.33
N GLY A 243 -5.21 10.17 12.35
CA GLY A 243 -6.39 11.00 12.17
C GLY A 243 -6.20 12.12 11.17
N ASN A 244 -6.93 12.01 10.05
CA ASN A 244 -7.06 13.04 9.01
C ASN A 244 -5.74 13.67 8.52
N VAL A 245 -4.63 12.91 8.52
CA VAL A 245 -3.36 13.40 8.00
C VAL A 245 -3.43 13.41 6.48
N THR A 246 -3.33 14.62 5.93
CA THR A 246 -3.37 14.89 4.49
C THR A 246 -2.15 15.71 4.07
N ARG A 247 -1.98 15.89 2.76
CA ARG A 247 -0.93 16.73 2.20
C ARG A 247 -0.97 18.18 2.73
N GLU A 248 -2.19 18.70 2.99
CA GLU A 248 -2.40 20.09 3.37
C GLU A 248 -2.02 20.37 4.85
N ASN A 249 -2.07 19.36 5.72
CA ASN A 249 -1.82 19.53 7.15
C ASN A 249 -0.55 18.86 7.68
N ILE A 250 0.12 18.07 6.85
CA ILE A 250 1.28 17.26 7.27
C ILE A 250 2.43 18.10 7.85
N GLU A 251 2.67 19.33 7.33
CA GLU A 251 3.73 20.19 7.83
C GLU A 251 3.54 20.56 9.31
N LYS A 252 2.29 20.75 9.74
CA LYS A 252 1.96 21.01 11.14
C LYS A 252 2.29 19.80 12.03
N VAL A 253 2.02 18.58 11.51
CA VAL A 253 2.29 17.35 12.23
C VAL A 253 3.79 17.06 12.31
N ILE A 254 4.55 17.39 11.26
CA ILE A 254 6.02 17.26 11.27
C ILE A 254 6.64 18.07 12.41
N SER A 255 6.13 19.29 12.68
CA SER A 255 6.64 20.15 13.74
C SER A 255 6.46 19.59 15.16
N VAL A 256 5.53 18.64 15.34
CA VAL A 256 5.32 17.94 16.62
C VAL A 256 6.49 16.99 16.96
N GLY A 257 7.15 16.43 15.95
CA GLY A 257 8.31 15.56 16.13
C GLY A 257 7.98 14.14 16.57
N VAL A 258 6.83 13.58 16.14
CA VAL A 258 6.48 12.16 16.32
C VAL A 258 7.40 11.24 15.51
N ASP A 259 7.49 9.97 15.91
CA ASP A 259 8.28 8.98 15.18
C ASP A 259 7.58 8.48 13.91
N TYR A 260 6.24 8.39 13.95
CA TYR A 260 5.41 7.89 12.86
C TYR A 260 4.20 8.78 12.59
N ILE A 261 3.80 8.81 11.33
CA ILE A 261 2.52 9.35 10.87
C ILE A 261 1.83 8.26 10.07
N SER A 262 0.61 7.84 10.46
CA SER A 262 -0.17 6.91 9.67
C SER A 262 -1.29 7.61 8.91
N SER A 263 -1.47 7.20 7.64
CA SER A 263 -2.52 7.75 6.78
C SER A 263 -3.23 6.67 5.98
N GLY A 264 -4.54 6.54 6.19
CA GLY A 264 -5.39 5.67 5.38
C GLY A 264 -5.56 6.19 3.95
N ALA A 265 -5.40 7.50 3.75
CA ALA A 265 -5.56 8.13 2.43
C ALA A 265 -4.56 7.58 1.40
N LEU A 266 -3.40 7.08 1.84
CA LEU A 266 -2.42 6.45 0.95
C LEU A 266 -3.02 5.32 0.13
N THR A 267 -3.99 4.61 0.68
CA THR A 267 -4.61 3.45 0.04
C THR A 267 -6.06 3.70 -0.38
N HIS A 268 -6.91 4.29 0.45
CA HIS A 268 -8.32 4.44 0.09
C HIS A 268 -8.65 5.67 -0.76
N SER A 269 -7.76 6.68 -0.87
CA SER A 269 -8.02 7.94 -1.59
C SER A 269 -7.00 8.24 -2.70
N ALA A 270 -5.96 7.42 -2.88
CA ALA A 270 -5.00 7.61 -3.95
C ALA A 270 -5.67 7.44 -5.32
N PRO A 271 -5.52 8.42 -6.25
CA PRO A 271 -5.94 8.24 -7.63
C PRO A 271 -5.09 7.17 -8.33
N ILE A 272 -5.55 6.64 -9.44
CA ILE A 272 -4.75 5.77 -10.32
C ILE A 272 -3.72 6.59 -11.08
N LEU A 273 -2.62 5.97 -11.52
CA LEU A 273 -1.70 6.53 -12.53
C LEU A 273 -2.16 6.07 -13.92
N ASP A 274 -2.31 7.00 -14.86
CA ASP A 274 -2.76 6.66 -16.21
C ASP A 274 -1.65 5.99 -17.04
N LEU A 275 -1.89 4.73 -17.42
CA LEU A 275 -1.01 3.86 -18.20
C LEU A 275 -1.81 3.19 -19.31
N SER A 276 -1.18 2.81 -20.42
CA SER A 276 -1.85 2.11 -21.51
C SER A 276 -0.93 1.16 -22.25
N LEU A 277 -1.50 0.08 -22.80
CA LEU A 277 -0.89 -0.71 -23.84
C LEU A 277 -1.25 -0.14 -25.22
N LYS A 278 -0.27 0.03 -26.11
CA LYS A 278 -0.44 0.63 -27.44
C LYS A 278 0.44 -0.04 -28.46
N ASN A 279 0.17 0.27 -29.74
CA ASN A 279 1.00 -0.14 -30.87
C ASN A 279 1.16 -1.66 -31.02
N LEU A 280 0.08 -2.42 -30.69
CA LEU A 280 0.05 -3.87 -30.92
C LEU A 280 0.29 -4.17 -32.41
N HIS A 281 1.26 -5.02 -32.72
CA HIS A 281 1.56 -5.50 -34.06
C HIS A 281 2.01 -6.96 -34.06
N GLU A 282 1.85 -7.64 -35.18
CA GLU A 282 2.30 -9.02 -35.40
C GLU A 282 3.82 -9.06 -35.61
N ILE A 283 4.52 -10.04 -35.02
CA ILE A 283 5.97 -10.28 -35.11
C ILE A 283 6.32 -11.65 -35.64
#